data_79eb6b51de8c808455ca9cbe58af7e5b
#
_entry.id   79eb6b51de8c808455ca9cbe58af7e5b
#
_cell.length_a   1.000
_cell.length_b   1.000
_cell.length_c   1.000
_cell.angle_alpha   90.00
_cell.angle_beta   90.00
_cell.angle_gamma   90.00
#
_symmetry.space_group_name_H-M   'P 1'
#
loop_
_entity.id
_entity.type
_entity.pdbx_description
1 polymer ?
#
loop_
_entity_poly.entity_id
_entity_poly.type
_entity_poly.pdbx_seq_one_letter_code
_entity_poly.pdbx_strand_id
1 'polypeptide(L)'
;MLYNLAIVIYDFIVHLAAPFSRKPRKMMKGHWVVYELLRQQVEKGEQYIWFHAASLGEFEQGRPLIEMIREKYPNYKILLTFFSPSGYEVRKHYRGADIVCYLPFDKPRNVKKFLDIANPCMAFFIKYEFWKNYLDELHKRRIPVYSVSSIFRREQIFFKWYGGTYRNVLKDFDHLFVQNEASKRYLSKIGISRVTVVGDTRFDRVLQIREEAKELPLVEKFKGTNSFTFVAGSSWGPDEDLFLEYFNNHPEMKLIIAPHVIDENHLVEIIGKLKRPYVRYTRADERNVLKADCLIIDCFGLLSSIYRYGEIAYIGGGFGVGIHNTLEAAVYGIPVIFGPKYQKFMEAVQLLEAKGAYSIKDYDELKTLLDRFLTDEAFLRETGTNAGYYVTSNAGATEKIMHMINF
;
A
#
# COMPACT_ATOMS: atom_id res chain seq x y z
N MET A 1 33.48 -2.08 -1.04
CA MET A 1 33.90 -1.88 -2.45
C MET A 1 32.85 -2.42 -3.44
N LEU A 2 32.46 -3.69 -3.39
CA LEU A 2 31.49 -4.31 -4.32
C LEU A 2 30.11 -3.61 -4.33
N TYR A 3 29.58 -3.23 -3.16
CA TYR A 3 28.30 -2.51 -3.07
C TYR A 3 28.33 -1.19 -3.86
N ASN A 4 29.35 -0.37 -3.65
CA ASN A 4 29.46 0.92 -4.35
C ASN A 4 29.63 0.75 -5.86
N LEU A 5 30.33 -0.32 -6.30
CA LEU A 5 30.43 -0.66 -7.72
C LEU A 5 29.03 -1.02 -8.28
N ALA A 6 28.26 -1.83 -7.56
CA ALA A 6 26.89 -2.18 -7.96
C ALA A 6 26.00 -0.93 -8.08
N ILE A 7 26.07 0.01 -7.14
CA ILE A 7 25.32 1.28 -7.21
C ILE A 7 25.76 2.14 -8.41
N VAL A 8 27.06 2.18 -8.73
CA VAL A 8 27.55 2.92 -9.91
C VAL A 8 27.04 2.28 -11.21
N ILE A 9 27.08 0.94 -11.30
CA ILE A 9 26.55 0.21 -12.45
C ILE A 9 25.03 0.44 -12.58
N TYR A 10 24.29 0.36 -11.47
CA TYR A 10 22.85 0.62 -11.47
C TYR A 10 22.51 2.04 -11.95
N ASP A 11 23.20 3.06 -11.44
CA ASP A 11 23.05 4.44 -11.89
C ASP A 11 23.37 4.59 -13.39
N PHE A 12 24.43 3.97 -13.87
CA PHE A 12 24.77 3.96 -15.29
C PHE A 12 23.67 3.32 -16.16
N ILE A 13 23.11 2.19 -15.72
CA ILE A 13 21.98 1.53 -16.41
C ILE A 13 20.75 2.45 -16.45
N VAL A 14 20.43 3.14 -15.36
CA VAL A 14 19.31 4.11 -15.32
C VAL A 14 19.54 5.25 -16.32
N HIS A 15 20.76 5.75 -16.43
CA HIS A 15 21.14 6.77 -17.41
C HIS A 15 20.98 6.28 -18.85
N LEU A 16 21.44 5.07 -19.16
CA LEU A 16 21.30 4.47 -20.49
C LEU A 16 19.82 4.20 -20.85
N ALA A 17 19.01 3.82 -19.88
CA ALA A 17 17.58 3.52 -20.10
C ALA A 17 16.71 4.79 -20.20
N ALA A 18 17.18 5.93 -19.74
CA ALA A 18 16.39 7.16 -19.66
C ALA A 18 15.87 7.69 -21.02
N PRO A 19 16.62 7.62 -22.14
CA PRO A 19 16.10 7.99 -23.45
C PRO A 19 14.91 7.12 -23.89
N PHE A 20 14.92 5.85 -23.52
CA PHE A 20 13.99 4.83 -24.01
C PHE A 20 12.79 4.57 -23.08
N SER A 21 12.87 5.01 -21.81
CA SER A 21 11.83 4.71 -20.83
C SER A 21 11.45 5.94 -19.98
N ARG A 22 10.13 6.11 -19.77
CA ARG A 22 9.60 7.24 -18.98
C ARG A 22 10.04 7.19 -17.52
N LYS A 23 10.12 5.99 -16.91
CA LYS A 23 10.44 5.82 -15.49
C LYS A 23 11.89 6.25 -15.17
N PRO A 24 12.94 5.71 -15.82
CA PRO A 24 14.31 6.19 -15.62
C PRO A 24 14.49 7.69 -15.93
N ARG A 25 13.82 8.20 -16.97
CA ARG A 25 13.87 9.62 -17.33
C ARG A 25 13.38 10.53 -16.21
N LYS A 26 12.26 10.16 -15.55
CA LYS A 26 11.74 10.89 -14.41
C LYS A 26 12.67 10.83 -13.21
N MET A 27 13.23 9.66 -12.91
CA MET A 27 14.23 9.48 -11.85
C MET A 27 15.43 10.41 -12.04
N MET A 28 16.03 10.41 -13.22
CA MET A 28 17.17 11.29 -13.53
C MET A 28 16.84 12.77 -13.33
N LYS A 29 15.73 13.24 -13.90
CA LYS A 29 15.30 14.64 -13.73
C LYS A 29 15.16 15.00 -12.25
N GLY A 30 14.52 14.13 -11.46
CA GLY A 30 14.34 14.34 -10.02
C GLY A 30 15.69 14.40 -9.27
N HIS A 31 16.63 13.52 -9.59
CA HIS A 31 17.96 13.52 -8.96
C HIS A 31 18.81 14.76 -9.32
N TRP A 32 18.59 15.38 -10.46
CA TRP A 32 19.32 16.61 -10.83
C TRP A 32 18.85 17.80 -10.02
N VAL A 33 17.55 17.92 -9.78
CA VAL A 33 16.97 19.09 -9.11
C VAL A 33 16.94 18.96 -7.58
N VAL A 34 17.13 17.76 -7.01
CA VAL A 34 16.94 17.51 -5.58
C VAL A 34 17.79 18.40 -4.68
N TYR A 35 19.05 18.65 -5.03
CA TYR A 35 19.94 19.47 -4.20
C TYR A 35 19.57 20.95 -4.22
N GLU A 36 19.08 21.43 -5.35
CA GLU A 36 18.59 22.80 -5.49
C GLU A 36 17.30 22.98 -4.70
N LEU A 37 16.35 22.07 -4.88
CA LEU A 37 15.10 22.03 -4.14
C LEU A 37 15.35 22.02 -2.61
N LEU A 38 16.27 21.15 -2.13
CA LEU A 38 16.59 21.10 -0.70
C LEU A 38 17.22 22.40 -0.20
N ARG A 39 18.12 23.05 -0.96
CA ARG A 39 18.71 24.32 -0.55
C ARG A 39 17.69 25.45 -0.46
N GLN A 40 16.65 25.41 -1.31
CA GLN A 40 15.58 26.42 -1.33
C GLN A 40 14.55 26.18 -0.22
N GLN A 41 14.28 24.92 0.16
CA GLN A 41 13.19 24.56 1.05
C GLN A 41 13.63 24.23 2.47
N VAL A 42 14.88 23.82 2.68
CA VAL A 42 15.37 23.52 4.04
C VAL A 42 15.63 24.83 4.78
N GLU A 43 14.86 25.06 5.83
CA GLU A 43 14.95 26.21 6.71
C GLU A 43 16.04 26.00 7.76
N LYS A 44 16.92 27.00 7.93
CA LYS A 44 18.00 26.92 8.93
C LYS A 44 17.47 26.99 10.35
N GLY A 45 17.89 26.08 11.18
CA GLY A 45 17.48 26.01 12.59
C GLY A 45 16.28 25.11 12.83
N GLU A 46 15.56 24.70 11.81
CA GLU A 46 14.45 23.75 11.92
C GLU A 46 14.97 22.32 12.08
N GLN A 47 14.22 21.50 12.81
CA GLN A 47 14.50 20.08 13.03
C GLN A 47 13.68 19.24 12.07
N TYR A 48 14.35 18.51 11.18
CA TYR A 48 13.71 17.64 10.19
C TYR A 48 13.72 16.19 10.61
N ILE A 49 12.54 15.57 10.64
CA ILE A 49 12.40 14.11 10.70
C ILE A 49 12.34 13.62 9.24
N TRP A 50 13.26 12.74 8.88
CA TRP A 50 13.35 12.21 7.54
C TRP A 50 12.66 10.85 7.41
N PHE A 51 11.71 10.75 6.49
CA PHE A 51 11.08 9.51 6.06
C PHE A 51 11.56 9.13 4.67
N HIS A 52 11.94 7.87 4.50
CA HIS A 52 12.24 7.30 3.19
C HIS A 52 11.34 6.12 2.87
N ALA A 53 10.66 6.19 1.72
CA ALA A 53 9.85 5.14 1.13
C ALA A 53 10.22 4.98 -0.35
N ALA A 54 10.58 3.78 -0.82
CA ALA A 54 10.99 3.63 -2.21
C ALA A 54 9.86 3.87 -3.20
N SER A 55 8.63 3.54 -2.83
CA SER A 55 7.46 3.53 -3.71
C SER A 55 6.19 4.03 -3.00
N LEU A 56 5.09 4.15 -3.77
CA LEU A 56 3.79 4.50 -3.22
C LEU A 56 3.31 3.50 -2.16
N GLY A 57 3.49 2.20 -2.38
CA GLY A 57 3.04 1.16 -1.43
C GLY A 57 3.77 1.24 -0.10
N GLU A 58 5.08 1.54 -0.09
CA GLU A 58 5.85 1.74 1.13
C GLU A 58 5.47 3.06 1.82
N PHE A 59 5.20 4.12 1.05
CA PHE A 59 4.68 5.36 1.60
C PHE A 59 3.37 5.13 2.38
N GLU A 60 2.42 4.38 1.83
CA GLU A 60 1.16 4.08 2.54
C GLU A 60 1.39 3.30 3.85
N GLN A 61 2.48 2.52 3.96
CA GLN A 61 2.90 1.91 5.23
C GLN A 61 3.54 2.91 6.20
N GLY A 62 4.27 3.89 5.70
CA GLY A 62 4.87 4.95 6.54
C GLY A 62 3.89 6.05 6.93
N ARG A 63 2.81 6.22 6.17
CA ARG A 63 1.89 7.35 6.28
C ARG A 63 1.23 7.48 7.66
N PRO A 64 0.74 6.41 8.32
CA PRO A 64 0.17 6.54 9.67
C PRO A 64 1.17 7.13 10.68
N LEU A 65 2.44 6.73 10.59
CA LEU A 65 3.48 7.26 11.45
C LEU A 65 3.79 8.73 11.14
N ILE A 66 3.86 9.11 9.86
CA ILE A 66 4.05 10.51 9.42
C ILE A 66 2.93 11.40 9.97
N GLU A 67 1.67 10.97 9.81
CA GLU A 67 0.50 11.75 10.23
C GLU A 67 0.42 11.86 11.76
N MET A 68 0.70 10.79 12.49
CA MET A 68 0.73 10.81 13.95
C MET A 68 1.86 11.69 14.51
N ILE A 69 3.05 11.68 13.89
CA ILE A 69 4.14 12.59 14.29
C ILE A 69 3.77 14.04 13.98
N ARG A 70 3.17 14.31 12.83
CA ARG A 70 2.71 15.65 12.47
C ARG A 70 1.71 16.21 13.48
N GLU A 71 0.80 15.35 13.95
CA GLU A 71 -0.21 15.74 14.94
C GLU A 71 0.38 15.95 16.32
N LYS A 72 1.18 14.99 16.83
CA LYS A 72 1.69 15.01 18.21
C LYS A 72 2.91 15.91 18.40
N TYR A 73 3.69 16.13 17.35
CA TYR A 73 4.96 16.86 17.39
C TYR A 73 5.04 17.92 16.27
N PRO A 74 4.15 18.93 16.28
CA PRO A 74 4.03 19.93 15.19
C PRO A 74 5.29 20.82 15.03
N ASN A 75 6.17 20.84 16.01
CA ASN A 75 7.42 21.61 15.96
C ASN A 75 8.48 20.95 15.05
N TYR A 76 8.33 19.68 14.69
CA TYR A 76 9.21 19.04 13.73
C TYR A 76 8.74 19.26 12.30
N LYS A 77 9.68 19.51 11.40
CA LYS A 77 9.44 19.47 9.96
C LYS A 77 9.62 18.06 9.43
N ILE A 78 8.90 17.69 8.40
CA ILE A 78 8.97 16.36 7.80
C ILE A 78 9.57 16.44 6.41
N LEU A 79 10.69 15.74 6.21
CA LEU A 79 11.29 15.48 4.92
C LEU A 79 10.89 14.08 4.45
N LEU A 80 10.19 13.99 3.32
CA LEU A 80 9.79 12.72 2.70
C LEU A 80 10.55 12.51 1.41
N THR A 81 11.22 11.36 1.29
CA THR A 81 11.95 11.01 0.07
C THR A 81 11.40 9.75 -0.57
N PHE A 82 11.38 9.76 -1.91
CA PHE A 82 11.03 8.60 -2.73
C PHE A 82 12.21 8.19 -3.61
N PHE A 83 12.34 6.89 -3.85
CA PHE A 83 13.29 6.40 -4.85
C PHE A 83 12.64 6.23 -6.22
N SER A 84 11.39 5.75 -6.26
CA SER A 84 10.64 5.48 -7.49
C SER A 84 9.70 6.62 -7.87
N PRO A 85 9.55 6.91 -9.18
CA PRO A 85 8.53 7.82 -9.68
C PRO A 85 7.10 7.46 -9.26
N SER A 86 6.80 6.18 -9.02
CA SER A 86 5.47 5.73 -8.59
C SER A 86 5.02 6.35 -7.26
N GLY A 87 5.95 6.60 -6.35
CA GLY A 87 5.68 7.31 -5.11
C GLY A 87 5.70 8.84 -5.32
N TYR A 88 6.81 9.35 -5.86
CA TYR A 88 7.01 10.80 -5.99
C TYR A 88 5.95 11.49 -6.83
N GLU A 89 5.66 10.99 -8.03
CA GLU A 89 4.71 11.65 -8.95
C GLU A 89 3.29 11.74 -8.38
N VAL A 90 2.90 10.77 -7.56
CA VAL A 90 1.59 10.72 -6.91
C VAL A 90 1.56 11.59 -5.64
N ARG A 91 2.68 11.66 -4.91
CA ARG A 91 2.74 12.27 -3.56
C ARG A 91 3.61 13.52 -3.45
N LYS A 92 4.11 14.08 -4.54
CA LYS A 92 4.95 15.31 -4.53
C LYS A 92 4.27 16.54 -3.92
N HIS A 93 2.95 16.54 -3.79
CA HIS A 93 2.16 17.57 -3.13
C HIS A 93 1.49 17.05 -1.85
N TYR A 94 2.06 16.04 -1.21
CA TYR A 94 1.54 15.50 0.04
C TYR A 94 1.66 16.52 1.18
N ARG A 95 0.53 16.94 1.74
CA ARG A 95 0.46 18.00 2.74
C ARG A 95 0.97 17.60 4.13
N GLY A 96 1.15 16.30 4.38
CA GLY A 96 1.71 15.78 5.63
C GLY A 96 3.23 15.90 5.73
N ALA A 97 3.93 16.32 4.65
CA ALA A 97 5.36 16.57 4.65
C ALA A 97 5.66 18.00 4.19
N ASP A 98 6.68 18.63 4.78
CA ASP A 98 7.11 20.00 4.42
C ASP A 98 7.93 19.96 3.14
N ILE A 99 8.75 18.92 2.96
CA ILE A 99 9.57 18.71 1.78
C ILE A 99 9.33 17.32 1.23
N VAL A 100 9.06 17.21 -0.07
CA VAL A 100 8.97 15.94 -0.78
C VAL A 100 9.93 15.95 -1.96
N CYS A 101 10.87 14.98 -2.01
CA CYS A 101 11.83 14.91 -3.08
C CYS A 101 12.24 13.46 -3.42
N TYR A 102 13.05 13.30 -4.47
CA TYR A 102 13.72 12.03 -4.74
C TYR A 102 14.91 11.81 -3.79
N LEU A 103 15.16 10.56 -3.41
CA LEU A 103 16.40 10.18 -2.75
C LEU A 103 17.51 10.06 -3.81
N PRO A 104 18.62 10.80 -3.71
CA PRO A 104 19.76 10.61 -4.59
C PRO A 104 20.33 9.20 -4.51
N PHE A 105 20.92 8.71 -5.62
CA PHE A 105 21.59 7.40 -5.62
C PHE A 105 22.59 7.27 -4.48
N ASP A 106 22.63 6.09 -3.86
CA ASP A 106 23.43 5.78 -2.68
C ASP A 106 24.94 5.73 -2.94
N LYS A 107 25.48 6.84 -3.48
CA LYS A 107 26.92 7.07 -3.70
C LYS A 107 27.47 7.92 -2.54
N PRO A 108 28.66 7.64 -2.00
CA PRO A 108 29.19 8.35 -0.83
C PRO A 108 29.15 9.89 -0.94
N ARG A 109 29.46 10.43 -2.12
CA ARG A 109 29.42 11.89 -2.37
C ARG A 109 27.98 12.44 -2.35
N ASN A 110 27.04 11.71 -2.94
CA ASN A 110 25.63 12.11 -2.97
C ASN A 110 25.05 12.11 -1.57
N VAL A 111 25.30 11.04 -0.81
CA VAL A 111 24.85 10.85 0.57
C VAL A 111 25.33 12.00 1.46
N LYS A 112 26.66 12.26 1.43
CA LYS A 112 27.24 13.36 2.21
C LYS A 112 26.57 14.69 1.87
N LYS A 113 26.50 15.03 0.57
CA LYS A 113 25.87 16.28 0.11
C LYS A 113 24.41 16.39 0.51
N PHE A 114 23.64 15.29 0.42
CA PHE A 114 22.24 15.25 0.82
C PHE A 114 22.11 15.52 2.33
N LEU A 115 22.84 14.80 3.16
CA LEU A 115 22.79 14.93 4.62
C LEU A 115 23.37 16.26 5.11
N ASP A 116 24.34 16.87 4.40
CA ASP A 116 24.87 18.20 4.73
C ASP A 116 23.80 19.30 4.52
N ILE A 117 22.86 19.12 3.58
CA ILE A 117 21.80 20.07 3.32
C ILE A 117 20.56 19.77 4.19
N ALA A 118 20.11 18.51 4.17
CA ALA A 118 18.87 18.09 4.85
C ALA A 118 19.00 18.07 6.38
N ASN A 119 20.19 17.72 6.89
CA ASN A 119 20.54 17.65 8.32
C ASN A 119 19.41 17.13 9.23
N PRO A 120 18.89 15.91 9.00
CA PRO A 120 17.76 15.41 9.78
C PRO A 120 18.18 15.10 11.23
N CYS A 121 17.27 15.30 12.18
CA CYS A 121 17.49 14.93 13.58
C CYS A 121 17.25 13.43 13.85
N MET A 122 16.45 12.77 13.00
CA MET A 122 16.22 11.33 13.00
C MET A 122 15.71 10.87 11.62
N ALA A 123 15.84 9.58 11.32
CA ALA A 123 15.42 9.01 10.02
C ALA A 123 14.62 7.71 10.18
N PHE A 124 13.60 7.56 9.35
CA PHE A 124 12.75 6.37 9.24
C PHE A 124 12.84 5.78 7.84
N PHE A 125 13.24 4.52 7.74
CA PHE A 125 13.29 3.76 6.51
C PHE A 125 12.15 2.75 6.51
N ILE A 126 11.28 2.85 5.50
CA ILE A 126 10.08 2.02 5.44
C ILE A 126 10.38 0.72 4.70
N LYS A 127 10.11 -0.41 5.34
CA LYS A 127 10.18 -1.77 4.78
C LYS A 127 11.61 -2.24 4.48
N TYR A 128 12.00 -2.36 3.19
CA TYR A 128 13.25 -3.03 2.75
C TYR A 128 14.35 -2.05 2.34
N GLU A 129 14.33 -0.85 2.82
CA GLU A 129 15.21 0.23 2.38
C GLU A 129 16.53 0.22 3.19
N PHE A 130 17.45 -0.65 2.78
CA PHE A 130 18.74 -0.87 3.43
C PHE A 130 19.89 -0.21 2.61
N TRP A 131 19.83 1.11 2.45
CA TRP A 131 20.79 1.92 1.70
C TRP A 131 22.09 2.12 2.49
N LYS A 132 23.08 1.28 2.21
CA LYS A 132 24.31 1.16 3.00
C LYS A 132 25.02 2.49 3.28
N ASN A 133 25.26 3.30 2.24
CA ASN A 133 26.04 4.52 2.45
C ASN A 133 25.24 5.58 3.22
N TYR A 134 23.92 5.64 3.05
CA TYR A 134 23.05 6.48 3.87
C TYR A 134 23.08 6.04 5.33
N LEU A 135 22.92 4.75 5.59
CA LEU A 135 22.92 4.20 6.95
C LEU A 135 24.26 4.37 7.63
N ASP A 136 25.38 4.02 6.96
CA ASP A 136 26.75 4.26 7.43
C ASP A 136 26.99 5.74 7.83
N GLU A 137 26.53 6.69 6.98
CA GLU A 137 26.79 8.12 7.19
C GLU A 137 25.89 8.69 8.31
N LEU A 138 24.60 8.26 8.41
CA LEU A 138 23.72 8.60 9.52
C LEU A 138 24.29 8.13 10.87
N HIS A 139 24.76 6.88 10.91
CA HIS A 139 25.40 6.31 12.08
C HIS A 139 26.65 7.09 12.49
N LYS A 140 27.52 7.46 11.55
CA LYS A 140 28.70 8.31 11.80
C LYS A 140 28.33 9.67 12.39
N ARG A 141 27.23 10.25 11.92
CA ARG A 141 26.71 11.54 12.39
C ARG A 141 25.93 11.41 13.71
N ARG A 142 25.75 10.19 14.23
CA ARG A 142 24.92 9.88 15.42
C ARG A 142 23.47 10.34 15.29
N ILE A 143 22.94 10.27 14.08
CA ILE A 143 21.54 10.53 13.79
C ILE A 143 20.77 9.23 13.97
N PRO A 144 19.76 9.17 14.86
CA PRO A 144 18.97 7.97 15.11
C PRO A 144 18.25 7.48 13.83
N VAL A 145 18.34 6.17 13.57
CA VAL A 145 17.76 5.55 12.38
C VAL A 145 16.87 4.37 12.77
N TYR A 146 15.65 4.39 12.27
CA TYR A 146 14.64 3.38 12.52
C TYR A 146 14.19 2.69 11.24
N SER A 147 14.07 1.36 11.27
CA SER A 147 13.40 0.61 10.21
C SER A 147 11.96 0.31 10.63
N VAL A 148 10.99 0.61 9.77
CA VAL A 148 9.56 0.47 10.07
C VAL A 148 8.91 -0.55 9.14
N SER A 149 8.07 -1.42 9.72
CA SER A 149 7.30 -2.46 9.00
C SER A 149 8.15 -3.41 8.14
N SER A 150 9.36 -3.73 8.58
CA SER A 150 10.25 -4.65 7.88
C SER A 150 9.84 -6.11 8.09
N ILE A 151 10.02 -6.93 7.04
CA ILE A 151 9.90 -8.39 7.12
C ILE A 151 11.22 -9.02 6.72
N PHE A 152 11.69 -9.95 7.53
CA PHE A 152 12.90 -10.71 7.25
C PHE A 152 12.56 -12.17 6.93
N ARG A 153 13.18 -12.72 5.86
CA ARG A 153 13.00 -14.09 5.39
C ARG A 153 14.33 -14.80 5.32
N ARG A 154 14.32 -16.12 5.58
CA ARG A 154 15.52 -16.97 5.64
C ARG A 154 16.38 -16.88 4.37
N GLU A 155 15.75 -16.67 3.22
CA GLU A 155 16.39 -16.65 1.91
C GLU A 155 17.18 -15.39 1.64
N GLN A 156 16.95 -14.31 2.40
CA GLN A 156 17.61 -13.02 2.21
C GLN A 156 19.10 -13.10 2.50
N ILE A 157 19.87 -12.24 1.82
CA ILE A 157 21.33 -12.21 1.85
C ILE A 157 21.91 -12.05 3.26
N PHE A 158 21.20 -11.37 4.16
CA PHE A 158 21.61 -11.16 5.56
C PHE A 158 21.87 -12.46 6.33
N PHE A 159 21.15 -13.54 5.96
CA PHE A 159 21.20 -14.84 6.65
C PHE A 159 22.09 -15.86 5.93
N LYS A 160 22.70 -15.48 4.80
CA LYS A 160 23.64 -16.34 4.05
C LYS A 160 25.04 -16.24 4.66
N TRP A 161 25.83 -17.32 4.58
CA TRP A 161 27.19 -17.35 5.10
C TRP A 161 28.08 -16.22 4.50
N TYR A 162 27.85 -15.84 3.26
CA TYR A 162 28.55 -14.76 2.53
C TYR A 162 27.96 -13.37 2.74
N GLY A 163 26.88 -13.24 3.51
CA GLY A 163 26.13 -11.99 3.72
C GLY A 163 26.71 -11.04 4.76
N GLY A 164 27.96 -11.24 5.22
CA GLY A 164 28.56 -10.47 6.32
C GLY A 164 28.52 -8.95 6.14
N THR A 165 28.88 -8.46 4.96
CA THR A 165 28.85 -7.02 4.63
C THR A 165 27.43 -6.43 4.74
N TYR A 166 26.41 -7.18 4.31
CA TYR A 166 25.01 -6.74 4.39
C TYR A 166 24.46 -6.81 5.82
N ARG A 167 24.93 -7.79 6.63
CA ARG A 167 24.57 -7.85 8.07
C ARG A 167 25.04 -6.62 8.84
N ASN A 168 26.18 -6.07 8.49
CA ASN A 168 26.69 -4.87 9.16
C ASN A 168 25.77 -3.67 8.94
N VAL A 169 25.14 -3.54 7.78
CA VAL A 169 24.18 -2.46 7.49
C VAL A 169 23.00 -2.49 8.47
N LEU A 170 22.58 -3.67 8.92
CA LEU A 170 21.49 -3.79 9.89
C LEU A 170 21.88 -3.31 11.30
N LYS A 171 23.19 -3.25 11.60
CA LYS A 171 23.69 -2.74 12.89
C LYS A 171 23.65 -1.21 12.98
N ASP A 172 23.55 -0.53 11.85
CA ASP A 172 23.50 0.93 11.77
C ASP A 172 22.10 1.47 12.14
N PHE A 173 21.09 0.59 12.24
CA PHE A 173 19.80 0.97 12.79
C PHE A 173 19.82 1.01 14.32
N ASP A 174 19.28 2.07 14.89
CA ASP A 174 19.05 2.16 16.33
C ASP A 174 17.95 1.21 16.80
N HIS A 175 16.92 1.01 15.95
CA HIS A 175 15.90 0.00 16.19
C HIS A 175 15.25 -0.50 14.88
N LEU A 176 14.88 -1.79 14.87
CA LEU A 176 14.15 -2.42 13.77
C LEU A 176 12.74 -2.80 14.26
N PHE A 177 11.74 -2.12 13.76
CA PHE A 177 10.34 -2.42 13.98
C PHE A 177 9.84 -3.39 12.92
N VAL A 178 9.68 -4.66 13.30
CA VAL A 178 9.36 -5.75 12.36
C VAL A 178 7.90 -6.18 12.48
N GLN A 179 7.40 -6.79 11.40
CA GLN A 179 6.00 -7.18 11.33
C GLN A 179 5.68 -8.46 12.13
N ASN A 180 6.63 -9.38 12.30
CA ASN A 180 6.34 -10.71 12.88
C ASN A 180 7.51 -11.31 13.66
N GLU A 181 7.18 -12.28 14.51
CA GLU A 181 8.14 -13.01 15.34
C GLU A 181 9.18 -13.80 14.54
N ALA A 182 8.85 -14.26 13.33
CA ALA A 182 9.80 -14.94 12.47
C ALA A 182 10.96 -14.01 12.09
N SER A 183 10.66 -12.75 11.73
CA SER A 183 11.67 -11.73 11.44
C SER A 183 12.58 -11.46 12.64
N LYS A 184 12.00 -11.32 13.84
CA LYS A 184 12.77 -11.15 15.08
C LYS A 184 13.71 -12.34 15.35
N ARG A 185 13.21 -13.58 15.19
CA ARG A 185 14.02 -14.79 15.36
C ARG A 185 15.18 -14.86 14.35
N TYR A 186 14.95 -14.49 13.09
CA TYR A 186 16.02 -14.46 12.08
C TYR A 186 17.10 -13.42 12.41
N LEU A 187 16.71 -12.24 12.81
CA LEU A 187 17.63 -11.17 13.21
C LEU A 187 18.45 -11.54 14.45
N SER A 188 17.82 -12.15 15.46
CA SER A 188 18.51 -12.63 16.66
C SER A 188 19.61 -13.65 16.34
N LYS A 189 19.38 -14.56 15.36
CA LYS A 189 20.40 -15.55 14.91
C LYS A 189 21.66 -14.93 14.33
N ILE A 190 21.61 -13.69 13.90
CA ILE A 190 22.77 -12.95 13.35
C ILE A 190 23.27 -11.85 14.30
N GLY A 191 22.83 -11.88 15.57
CA GLY A 191 23.29 -10.98 16.63
C GLY A 191 22.66 -9.60 16.62
N ILE A 192 21.51 -9.41 15.96
CA ILE A 192 20.73 -8.16 16.00
C ILE A 192 19.66 -8.29 17.09
N SER A 193 19.81 -7.52 18.17
CA SER A 193 18.93 -7.56 19.35
C SER A 193 17.97 -6.38 19.46
N ARG A 194 18.28 -5.24 18.83
CA ARG A 194 17.43 -4.02 18.83
C ARG A 194 16.25 -4.20 17.88
N VAL A 195 15.34 -5.11 18.21
CA VAL A 195 14.21 -5.53 17.38
C VAL A 195 12.94 -5.67 18.20
N THR A 196 11.88 -5.01 17.77
CA THR A 196 10.54 -5.18 18.34
C THR A 196 9.53 -5.58 17.27
N VAL A 197 8.69 -6.56 17.61
CA VAL A 197 7.55 -6.94 16.77
C VAL A 197 6.40 -5.98 17.06
N VAL A 198 6.06 -5.18 16.07
CA VAL A 198 4.99 -4.18 16.18
C VAL A 198 3.76 -4.54 15.33
N GLY A 199 3.94 -5.34 14.29
CA GLY A 199 2.92 -5.61 13.28
C GLY A 199 3.14 -4.81 11.99
N ASP A 200 2.12 -4.78 11.15
CA ASP A 200 2.13 -4.07 9.87
C ASP A 200 1.29 -2.80 9.97
N THR A 201 1.90 -1.65 9.76
CA THR A 201 1.23 -0.34 9.77
C THR A 201 0.14 -0.18 8.70
N ARG A 202 0.04 -1.10 7.73
CA ARG A 202 -1.08 -1.11 6.77
C ARG A 202 -2.44 -1.34 7.45
N PHE A 203 -2.47 -2.05 8.58
CA PHE A 203 -3.71 -2.23 9.36
C PHE A 203 -4.16 -0.91 9.97
N ASP A 204 -3.23 -0.14 10.52
CA ASP A 204 -3.53 1.22 11.02
C ASP A 204 -4.01 2.11 9.87
N ARG A 205 -3.35 2.00 8.69
CA ARG A 205 -3.71 2.80 7.52
C ARG A 205 -5.14 2.55 7.03
N VAL A 206 -5.58 1.30 6.96
CA VAL A 206 -6.94 1.02 6.48
C VAL A 206 -8.01 1.41 7.51
N LEU A 207 -7.70 1.41 8.81
CA LEU A 207 -8.57 1.98 9.84
C LEU A 207 -8.75 3.49 9.66
N GLN A 208 -7.65 4.23 9.45
CA GLN A 208 -7.71 5.65 9.11
C GLN A 208 -8.54 5.91 7.84
N ILE A 209 -8.30 5.12 6.78
CA ILE A 209 -9.08 5.22 5.53
C ILE A 209 -10.58 5.01 5.79
N ARG A 210 -10.94 4.07 6.65
CA ARG A 210 -12.35 3.82 7.01
C ARG A 210 -12.95 5.01 7.77
N GLU A 211 -12.20 5.60 8.70
CA GLU A 211 -12.63 6.78 9.47
C GLU A 211 -12.78 8.02 8.59
N GLU A 212 -11.85 8.21 7.64
CA GLU A 212 -11.85 9.31 6.65
C GLU A 212 -12.74 9.03 5.43
N ALA A 213 -13.46 7.89 5.40
CA ALA A 213 -14.21 7.48 4.23
C ALA A 213 -15.28 8.49 3.85
N LYS A 214 -15.28 8.91 2.60
CA LYS A 214 -16.22 9.89 2.06
C LYS A 214 -17.63 9.31 2.00
N GLU A 215 -18.59 10.12 2.35
CA GLU A 215 -19.97 9.84 1.97
C GLU A 215 -20.15 10.04 0.47
N LEU A 216 -20.78 9.10 -0.19
CA LEU A 216 -21.01 9.10 -1.62
C LEU A 216 -22.51 9.01 -1.91
N PRO A 217 -23.24 10.14 -1.92
CA PRO A 217 -24.71 10.13 -1.99
C PRO A 217 -25.27 9.42 -3.22
N LEU A 218 -24.58 9.48 -4.36
CA LEU A 218 -24.99 8.73 -5.56
C LEU A 218 -24.84 7.22 -5.39
N VAL A 219 -23.77 6.76 -4.70
CA VAL A 219 -23.57 5.34 -4.42
C VAL A 219 -24.62 4.84 -3.40
N GLU A 220 -24.91 5.65 -2.40
CA GLU A 220 -25.96 5.35 -1.42
C GLU A 220 -27.33 5.23 -2.07
N LYS A 221 -27.70 6.19 -2.94
CA LYS A 221 -28.92 6.12 -3.74
C LYS A 221 -28.96 4.91 -4.66
N PHE A 222 -27.82 4.58 -5.30
CA PHE A 222 -27.68 3.37 -6.12
C PHE A 222 -27.98 2.12 -5.30
N LYS A 223 -27.34 1.97 -4.12
CA LYS A 223 -27.54 0.83 -3.25
C LYS A 223 -29.02 0.69 -2.84
N GLY A 224 -29.63 1.78 -2.38
CA GLY A 224 -30.98 1.72 -1.78
C GLY A 224 -30.98 0.98 -0.44
N THR A 225 -32.18 0.69 0.08
CA THR A 225 -32.32 0.16 1.45
C THR A 225 -32.27 -1.38 1.56
N ASN A 226 -32.60 -2.11 0.48
CA ASN A 226 -32.83 -3.56 0.53
C ASN A 226 -32.09 -4.34 -0.57
N SER A 227 -31.01 -3.81 -1.13
CA SER A 227 -30.27 -4.53 -2.17
C SER A 227 -29.04 -5.22 -1.62
N PHE A 228 -28.79 -6.44 -2.09
CA PHE A 228 -27.54 -7.11 -1.92
C PHE A 228 -26.52 -6.55 -2.93
N THR A 229 -25.50 -5.86 -2.45
CA THR A 229 -24.53 -5.16 -3.30
C THR A 229 -23.19 -5.86 -3.28
N PHE A 230 -22.74 -6.30 -4.45
CA PHE A 230 -21.41 -6.86 -4.68
C PHE A 230 -20.47 -5.77 -5.19
N VAL A 231 -19.35 -5.55 -4.52
CA VAL A 231 -18.35 -4.54 -4.90
C VAL A 231 -17.12 -5.24 -5.46
N ALA A 232 -16.88 -5.11 -6.77
CA ALA A 232 -15.69 -5.61 -7.45
C ALA A 232 -14.66 -4.48 -7.59
N GLY A 233 -13.59 -4.54 -6.79
CA GLY A 233 -12.53 -3.54 -6.79
C GLY A 233 -11.25 -3.98 -7.46
N SER A 234 -10.63 -3.08 -8.23
CA SER A 234 -9.39 -3.31 -8.98
C SER A 234 -9.47 -4.53 -9.91
N SER A 235 -10.61 -4.72 -10.56
CA SER A 235 -10.88 -5.87 -11.44
C SER A 235 -10.08 -5.78 -12.75
N TRP A 236 -9.88 -6.96 -13.35
CA TRP A 236 -9.28 -7.16 -14.67
C TRP A 236 -10.19 -8.05 -15.51
N GLY A 237 -10.01 -8.06 -16.82
CA GLY A 237 -10.85 -8.84 -17.75
C GLY A 237 -11.18 -10.27 -17.29
N PRO A 238 -10.20 -11.10 -16.87
CA PRO A 238 -10.47 -12.45 -16.38
C PRO A 238 -11.33 -12.52 -15.09
N ASP A 239 -11.20 -11.52 -14.20
CA ASP A 239 -12.07 -11.42 -13.01
C ASP A 239 -13.49 -11.07 -13.43
N GLU A 240 -13.62 -10.13 -14.36
CA GLU A 240 -14.87 -9.58 -14.89
C GLU A 240 -15.70 -10.62 -15.63
N ASP A 241 -15.05 -11.51 -16.38
CA ASP A 241 -15.72 -12.62 -17.07
C ASP A 241 -16.52 -13.49 -16.10
N LEU A 242 -15.97 -13.77 -14.90
CA LEU A 242 -16.62 -14.61 -13.90
C LEU A 242 -17.79 -13.91 -13.22
N PHE A 243 -17.57 -12.74 -12.64
CA PHE A 243 -18.63 -12.14 -11.83
C PHE A 243 -19.69 -11.41 -12.65
N LEU A 244 -19.42 -10.96 -13.88
CA LEU A 244 -20.43 -10.41 -14.78
C LEU A 244 -21.38 -11.49 -15.29
N GLU A 245 -20.89 -12.70 -15.55
CA GLU A 245 -21.74 -13.84 -15.90
C GLU A 245 -22.73 -14.13 -14.76
N TYR A 246 -22.23 -14.19 -13.52
CA TYR A 246 -23.07 -14.40 -12.34
C TYR A 246 -24.10 -13.28 -12.16
N PHE A 247 -23.63 -12.03 -12.19
CA PHE A 247 -24.47 -10.84 -12.03
C PHE A 247 -25.63 -10.77 -13.05
N ASN A 248 -25.36 -11.09 -14.31
CA ASN A 248 -26.38 -11.05 -15.36
C ASN A 248 -27.55 -12.02 -15.12
N ASN A 249 -27.33 -13.09 -14.36
CA ASN A 249 -28.32 -14.14 -14.06
C ASN A 249 -28.99 -13.99 -12.69
N HIS A 250 -28.58 -12.98 -11.86
CA HIS A 250 -29.06 -12.81 -10.47
C HIS A 250 -29.63 -11.40 -10.28
N PRO A 251 -30.91 -11.16 -10.63
CA PRO A 251 -31.56 -9.85 -10.58
C PRO A 251 -31.68 -9.25 -9.17
N GLU A 252 -31.61 -10.08 -8.13
CA GLU A 252 -31.64 -9.67 -6.72
C GLU A 252 -30.36 -8.95 -6.26
N MET A 253 -29.29 -9.04 -7.03
CA MET A 253 -27.99 -8.44 -6.70
C MET A 253 -27.74 -7.16 -7.49
N LYS A 254 -27.15 -6.16 -6.84
CA LYS A 254 -26.55 -4.99 -7.47
C LYS A 254 -25.02 -5.15 -7.56
N LEU A 255 -24.43 -4.54 -8.58
CA LEU A 255 -22.98 -4.58 -8.82
C LEU A 255 -22.39 -3.18 -8.82
N ILE A 256 -21.33 -2.97 -8.03
CA ILE A 256 -20.43 -1.83 -8.19
C ILE A 256 -19.11 -2.38 -8.69
N ILE A 257 -18.67 -1.93 -9.86
CA ILE A 257 -17.40 -2.34 -10.46
C ILE A 257 -16.43 -1.16 -10.57
N ALA A 258 -15.25 -1.29 -9.98
CA ALA A 258 -14.16 -0.33 -10.08
C ALA A 258 -12.96 -1.01 -10.75
N PRO A 259 -12.82 -0.93 -12.08
CA PRO A 259 -11.75 -1.61 -12.80
C PRO A 259 -10.38 -1.03 -12.45
N HIS A 260 -9.33 -1.86 -12.52
CA HIS A 260 -7.96 -1.42 -12.26
C HIS A 260 -7.46 -0.45 -13.33
N VAL A 261 -7.83 -0.69 -14.58
CA VAL A 261 -7.50 0.17 -15.71
C VAL A 261 -8.77 0.91 -16.13
N ILE A 262 -8.74 2.23 -16.00
CA ILE A 262 -9.85 3.11 -16.39
C ILE A 262 -9.49 3.76 -17.73
N ASP A 263 -9.67 3.02 -18.81
CA ASP A 263 -9.62 3.55 -20.18
C ASP A 263 -10.90 3.19 -20.94
N GLU A 264 -11.18 3.92 -22.01
CA GLU A 264 -12.46 3.78 -22.71
C GLU A 264 -12.63 2.40 -23.36
N ASN A 265 -11.54 1.77 -23.84
CA ASN A 265 -11.62 0.45 -24.47
C ASN A 265 -12.03 -0.61 -23.45
N HIS A 266 -11.39 -0.60 -22.27
CA HIS A 266 -11.72 -1.52 -21.19
C HIS A 266 -13.15 -1.29 -20.67
N LEU A 267 -13.57 -0.03 -20.51
CA LEU A 267 -14.94 0.27 -20.13
C LEU A 267 -15.97 -0.22 -21.14
N VAL A 268 -15.68 -0.12 -22.44
CA VAL A 268 -16.53 -0.66 -23.50
C VAL A 268 -16.60 -2.19 -23.45
N GLU A 269 -15.49 -2.87 -23.15
CA GLU A 269 -15.46 -4.33 -22.95
C GLU A 269 -16.37 -4.77 -21.78
N ILE A 270 -16.28 -4.08 -20.61
CA ILE A 270 -17.17 -4.33 -19.48
C ILE A 270 -18.63 -4.13 -19.86
N ILE A 271 -18.95 -2.99 -20.50
CA ILE A 271 -20.31 -2.64 -20.92
C ILE A 271 -20.86 -3.67 -21.92
N GLY A 272 -20.03 -4.15 -22.84
CA GLY A 272 -20.43 -5.18 -23.82
C GLY A 272 -20.81 -6.53 -23.20
N LYS A 273 -20.34 -6.84 -21.99
CA LYS A 273 -20.67 -8.06 -21.25
C LYS A 273 -21.91 -7.90 -20.35
N LEU A 274 -22.33 -6.67 -20.04
CA LEU A 274 -23.50 -6.39 -19.22
C LEU A 274 -24.79 -6.60 -19.99
N LYS A 275 -25.73 -7.36 -19.39
CA LYS A 275 -27.10 -7.58 -19.92
C LYS A 275 -28.15 -6.82 -19.13
N ARG A 276 -27.76 -6.14 -18.06
CA ARG A 276 -28.63 -5.42 -17.12
C ARG A 276 -28.33 -3.91 -17.17
N PRO A 277 -29.27 -3.05 -16.76
CA PRO A 277 -29.09 -1.61 -16.77
C PRO A 277 -27.85 -1.18 -15.97
N TYR A 278 -27.05 -0.28 -16.55
CA TYR A 278 -25.85 0.25 -15.94
C TYR A 278 -25.75 1.78 -16.05
N VAL A 279 -24.91 2.36 -15.20
CA VAL A 279 -24.52 3.76 -15.29
C VAL A 279 -23.03 3.92 -14.94
N ARG A 280 -22.34 4.82 -15.61
CA ARG A 280 -20.97 5.23 -15.26
C ARG A 280 -21.05 6.32 -14.19
N TYR A 281 -20.23 6.24 -13.15
CA TYR A 281 -20.27 7.16 -12.00
C TYR A 281 -20.10 8.62 -12.43
N THR A 282 -19.17 8.92 -13.36
CA THR A 282 -18.96 10.29 -13.87
C THR A 282 -20.15 10.84 -14.68
N ARG A 283 -21.07 10.00 -15.10
CA ARG A 283 -22.30 10.34 -15.82
C ARG A 283 -23.58 10.07 -15.01
N ALA A 284 -23.40 9.69 -13.74
CA ALA A 284 -24.51 9.39 -12.87
C ALA A 284 -25.15 10.65 -12.32
N ASP A 285 -26.47 10.62 -12.25
CA ASP A 285 -27.30 11.59 -11.54
C ASP A 285 -28.33 10.87 -10.64
N GLU A 286 -29.08 11.63 -9.87
CA GLU A 286 -30.06 11.07 -8.92
C GLU A 286 -31.19 10.26 -9.57
N ARG A 287 -31.45 10.45 -10.87
CA ARG A 287 -32.54 9.78 -11.59
C ARG A 287 -32.07 8.50 -12.27
N ASN A 288 -30.91 8.57 -12.95
CA ASN A 288 -30.41 7.43 -13.71
C ASN A 288 -29.79 6.36 -12.82
N VAL A 289 -29.21 6.75 -11.67
CA VAL A 289 -28.62 5.83 -10.71
C VAL A 289 -29.66 4.90 -10.05
N LEU A 290 -30.89 5.37 -9.89
CA LEU A 290 -32.01 4.56 -9.34
C LEU A 290 -32.50 3.49 -10.31
N LYS A 291 -32.26 3.65 -11.63
CA LYS A 291 -32.68 2.71 -12.67
C LYS A 291 -31.60 1.69 -13.03
N ALA A 292 -30.40 1.87 -12.50
CA ALA A 292 -29.26 1.02 -12.77
C ALA A 292 -29.15 -0.13 -11.77
N ASP A 293 -28.70 -1.28 -12.25
CA ASP A 293 -28.34 -2.45 -11.46
C ASP A 293 -26.81 -2.59 -11.34
N CYS A 294 -26.07 -1.96 -12.24
CA CYS A 294 -24.62 -1.88 -12.21
C CYS A 294 -24.13 -0.43 -12.21
N LEU A 295 -23.24 -0.10 -11.28
CA LEU A 295 -22.55 1.18 -11.20
C LEU A 295 -21.08 0.98 -11.54
N ILE A 296 -20.62 1.57 -12.66
CA ILE A 296 -19.22 1.50 -13.09
C ILE A 296 -18.48 2.72 -12.59
N ILE A 297 -17.46 2.52 -11.77
CA ILE A 297 -16.62 3.58 -11.22
C ILE A 297 -15.51 3.89 -12.22
N ASP A 298 -15.73 4.91 -13.00
CA ASP A 298 -14.86 5.37 -14.08
C ASP A 298 -13.97 6.57 -13.68
N CYS A 299 -13.63 6.66 -12.38
CA CYS A 299 -12.71 7.65 -11.82
C CYS A 299 -11.89 7.09 -10.66
N PHE A 300 -10.75 7.72 -10.38
CA PHE A 300 -9.85 7.30 -9.31
C PHE A 300 -10.22 7.89 -7.94
N GLY A 301 -9.78 7.20 -6.86
CA GLY A 301 -9.79 7.73 -5.50
C GLY A 301 -11.09 7.54 -4.72
N LEU A 302 -12.02 6.71 -5.20
CA LEU A 302 -13.28 6.41 -4.52
C LEU A 302 -13.37 4.99 -3.96
N LEU A 303 -12.60 4.03 -4.51
CA LEU A 303 -12.77 2.60 -4.23
C LEU A 303 -12.74 2.26 -2.74
N SER A 304 -11.78 2.81 -2.00
CA SER A 304 -11.67 2.56 -0.55
C SER A 304 -12.90 3.02 0.24
N SER A 305 -13.60 4.08 -0.21
CA SER A 305 -14.85 4.53 0.41
C SER A 305 -16.07 3.74 -0.10
N ILE A 306 -15.99 3.16 -1.30
CA ILE A 306 -17.09 2.42 -1.93
C ILE A 306 -17.35 1.08 -1.24
N TYR A 307 -16.32 0.40 -0.72
CA TYR A 307 -16.49 -0.87 -0.03
C TYR A 307 -17.48 -0.83 1.12
N ARG A 308 -17.68 0.32 1.78
CA ARG A 308 -18.68 0.50 2.85
C ARG A 308 -20.13 0.26 2.41
N TYR A 309 -20.38 0.32 1.10
CA TYR A 309 -21.73 0.14 0.52
C TYR A 309 -21.99 -1.31 0.07
N GLY A 310 -20.99 -2.18 0.14
CA GLY A 310 -21.10 -3.59 -0.26
C GLY A 310 -21.46 -4.51 0.89
N GLU A 311 -22.19 -5.57 0.58
CA GLU A 311 -22.35 -6.75 1.45
C GLU A 311 -21.19 -7.74 1.24
N ILE A 312 -20.59 -7.76 0.05
CA ILE A 312 -19.41 -8.58 -0.30
C ILE A 312 -18.44 -7.75 -1.16
N ALA A 313 -17.14 -7.98 -0.98
CA ALA A 313 -16.11 -7.43 -1.82
C ALA A 313 -15.39 -8.52 -2.64
N TYR A 314 -15.15 -8.23 -3.90
CA TYR A 314 -14.23 -8.98 -4.75
C TYR A 314 -12.98 -8.14 -5.03
N ILE A 315 -11.79 -8.74 -4.85
CA ILE A 315 -10.51 -8.09 -5.09
C ILE A 315 -9.86 -8.68 -6.34
N GLY A 316 -9.77 -7.87 -7.38
CA GLY A 316 -9.25 -8.27 -8.68
C GLY A 316 -7.75 -8.54 -8.71
N GLY A 317 -7.30 -9.07 -9.86
CA GLY A 317 -5.90 -9.39 -10.17
C GLY A 317 -5.50 -10.82 -9.85
N GLY A 318 -6.32 -11.57 -9.12
CA GLY A 318 -5.98 -12.92 -8.68
C GLY A 318 -5.87 -13.96 -9.80
N PHE A 319 -6.39 -13.70 -10.98
CA PHE A 319 -6.19 -14.52 -12.19
C PHE A 319 -5.01 -14.06 -13.05
N GLY A 320 -4.43 -12.90 -12.74
CA GLY A 320 -3.31 -12.29 -13.47
C GLY A 320 -2.00 -12.29 -12.69
N VAL A 321 -1.53 -11.10 -12.36
CA VAL A 321 -0.22 -10.83 -11.72
C VAL A 321 -0.23 -11.00 -10.21
N GLY A 322 -1.39 -11.14 -9.59
CA GLY A 322 -1.64 -11.23 -8.14
C GLY A 322 -2.69 -10.22 -7.69
N ILE A 323 -3.31 -10.51 -6.55
CA ILE A 323 -4.39 -9.73 -5.98
C ILE A 323 -3.94 -8.33 -5.56
N HIS A 324 -4.91 -7.41 -5.50
CA HIS A 324 -4.75 -6.08 -4.92
C HIS A 324 -4.95 -6.09 -3.38
N ASN A 325 -5.08 -4.91 -2.77
CA ASN A 325 -5.16 -4.75 -1.32
C ASN A 325 -6.50 -5.27 -0.77
N THR A 326 -6.45 -6.39 -0.04
CA THR A 326 -7.63 -7.01 0.59
C THR A 326 -8.08 -6.29 1.86
N LEU A 327 -7.18 -5.57 2.54
CA LEU A 327 -7.47 -4.92 3.82
C LEU A 327 -8.43 -3.74 3.66
N GLU A 328 -8.42 -3.06 2.50
CA GLU A 328 -9.31 -1.93 2.23
C GLU A 328 -10.80 -2.34 2.22
N ALA A 329 -11.09 -3.57 1.83
CA ALA A 329 -12.44 -4.13 1.90
C ALA A 329 -12.72 -4.75 3.28
N ALA A 330 -11.79 -5.56 3.78
CA ALA A 330 -11.93 -6.29 5.05
C ALA A 330 -12.20 -5.37 6.24
N VAL A 331 -11.65 -4.14 6.24
CA VAL A 331 -11.82 -3.15 7.31
C VAL A 331 -13.28 -2.73 7.54
N TYR A 332 -14.15 -2.91 6.53
CA TYR A 332 -15.58 -2.62 6.64
C TYR A 332 -16.39 -3.79 7.21
N GLY A 333 -15.74 -4.91 7.52
CA GLY A 333 -16.42 -6.07 8.09
C GLY A 333 -17.31 -6.80 7.08
N ILE A 334 -16.90 -6.85 5.82
CA ILE A 334 -17.57 -7.56 4.74
C ILE A 334 -16.70 -8.73 4.25
N PRO A 335 -17.28 -9.85 3.81
CA PRO A 335 -16.55 -10.96 3.19
C PRO A 335 -15.72 -10.50 2.00
N VAL A 336 -14.52 -11.07 1.86
CA VAL A 336 -13.62 -10.76 0.76
C VAL A 336 -13.41 -11.98 -0.13
N ILE A 337 -13.59 -11.83 -1.44
CA ILE A 337 -13.37 -12.87 -2.44
C ILE A 337 -12.22 -12.44 -3.37
N PHE A 338 -11.39 -13.39 -3.79
CA PHE A 338 -10.34 -13.14 -4.76
C PHE A 338 -9.93 -14.42 -5.52
N GLY A 339 -9.23 -14.24 -6.63
CA GLY A 339 -8.72 -15.35 -7.45
C GLY A 339 -7.51 -16.07 -6.84
N PRO A 340 -6.97 -17.11 -7.50
CA PRO A 340 -6.06 -18.10 -6.90
C PRO A 340 -4.62 -17.62 -6.67
N LYS A 341 -4.19 -16.48 -7.24
CA LYS A 341 -2.79 -16.00 -7.11
C LYS A 341 -2.59 -15.04 -5.94
N TYR A 342 -2.74 -15.50 -4.71
CA TYR A 342 -2.66 -14.71 -3.48
C TYR A 342 -1.50 -15.07 -2.54
N GLN A 343 -0.79 -16.20 -2.77
CA GLN A 343 0.16 -16.82 -1.80
C GLN A 343 1.34 -15.90 -1.42
N LYS A 344 1.63 -14.88 -2.24
CA LYS A 344 2.67 -13.88 -1.96
C LYS A 344 2.21 -12.78 -1.00
N PHE A 345 0.91 -12.70 -0.72
CA PHE A 345 0.27 -11.68 0.08
C PHE A 345 -0.13 -12.28 1.43
N MET A 346 0.71 -12.06 2.45
CA MET A 346 0.51 -12.67 3.77
C MET A 346 -0.82 -12.28 4.41
N GLU A 347 -1.26 -11.06 4.21
CA GLU A 347 -2.55 -10.57 4.67
C GLU A 347 -3.73 -11.35 4.07
N ALA A 348 -3.65 -11.75 2.82
CA ALA A 348 -4.69 -12.56 2.19
C ALA A 348 -4.67 -14.01 2.69
N VAL A 349 -3.47 -14.59 2.89
CA VAL A 349 -3.32 -15.93 3.48
C VAL A 349 -3.94 -15.96 4.89
N GLN A 350 -3.58 -14.99 5.71
CA GLN A 350 -4.09 -14.89 7.09
C GLN A 350 -5.59 -14.58 7.15
N LEU A 351 -6.10 -13.81 6.19
CA LEU A 351 -7.53 -13.51 6.10
C LEU A 351 -8.35 -14.75 5.71
N LEU A 352 -7.79 -15.64 4.88
CA LEU A 352 -8.37 -16.98 4.61
C LEU A 352 -8.36 -17.86 5.88
N GLU A 353 -7.24 -17.90 6.61
CA GLU A 353 -7.13 -18.65 7.87
C GLU A 353 -8.12 -18.14 8.92
N ALA A 354 -8.35 -16.82 8.97
CA ALA A 354 -9.36 -16.19 9.81
C ALA A 354 -10.79 -16.40 9.34
N LYS A 355 -11.02 -17.06 8.20
CA LYS A 355 -12.35 -17.25 7.57
C LYS A 355 -13.08 -15.93 7.26
N GLY A 356 -12.33 -14.85 7.04
CA GLY A 356 -12.84 -13.55 6.60
C GLY A 356 -12.81 -13.39 5.08
N ALA A 357 -12.18 -14.32 4.36
CA ALA A 357 -12.10 -14.32 2.90
C ALA A 357 -12.18 -15.72 2.31
N TYR A 358 -12.39 -15.78 1.00
CA TYR A 358 -12.40 -16.99 0.19
C TYR A 358 -11.64 -16.76 -1.11
N SER A 359 -10.90 -17.79 -1.56
CA SER A 359 -10.27 -17.78 -2.89
C SER A 359 -11.06 -18.70 -3.80
N ILE A 360 -11.27 -18.24 -5.04
CA ILE A 360 -11.98 -19.01 -6.08
C ILE A 360 -11.04 -19.27 -7.26
N LYS A 361 -11.26 -20.36 -7.98
CA LYS A 361 -10.48 -20.77 -9.16
C LYS A 361 -11.21 -20.62 -10.47
N ASP A 362 -12.54 -20.68 -10.42
CA ASP A 362 -13.40 -20.69 -11.60
C ASP A 362 -14.80 -20.13 -11.27
N TYR A 363 -15.67 -20.16 -12.29
CA TYR A 363 -17.05 -19.70 -12.18
C TYR A 363 -17.90 -20.55 -11.22
N ASP A 364 -17.71 -21.86 -11.21
CA ASP A 364 -18.53 -22.77 -10.40
C ASP A 364 -18.24 -22.56 -8.91
N GLU A 365 -16.96 -22.37 -8.55
CA GLU A 365 -16.57 -22.02 -7.17
C GLU A 365 -17.12 -20.63 -6.78
N LEU A 366 -17.05 -19.62 -7.67
CA LEU A 366 -17.64 -18.31 -7.43
C LEU A 366 -19.15 -18.39 -7.24
N LYS A 367 -19.83 -19.10 -8.15
CA LYS A 367 -21.30 -19.28 -8.10
C LYS A 367 -21.72 -19.95 -6.78
N THR A 368 -21.11 -21.07 -6.43
CA THR A 368 -21.40 -21.80 -5.19
C THR A 368 -21.25 -20.91 -3.95
N LEU A 369 -20.19 -20.10 -3.93
CA LEU A 369 -19.92 -19.20 -2.82
C LEU A 369 -20.92 -18.04 -2.75
N LEU A 370 -21.24 -17.41 -3.87
CA LEU A 370 -22.19 -16.29 -3.93
C LEU A 370 -23.62 -16.76 -3.64
N ASP A 371 -24.04 -17.91 -4.16
CA ASP A 371 -25.34 -18.51 -3.83
C ASP A 371 -25.48 -18.74 -2.32
N ARG A 372 -24.39 -19.19 -1.66
CA ARG A 372 -24.40 -19.36 -0.21
C ARG A 372 -24.49 -18.02 0.53
N PHE A 373 -23.75 -16.99 0.11
CA PHE A 373 -23.84 -15.68 0.73
C PHE A 373 -25.21 -15.01 0.55
N LEU A 374 -25.90 -15.26 -0.57
CA LEU A 374 -27.26 -14.75 -0.81
C LEU A 374 -28.32 -15.45 0.04
N THR A 375 -28.11 -16.72 0.39
CA THR A 375 -29.14 -17.55 1.06
C THR A 375 -28.86 -17.78 2.54
N ASP A 376 -27.62 -17.66 3.00
CA ASP A 376 -27.18 -17.90 4.38
C ASP A 376 -26.68 -16.60 5.03
N GLU A 377 -27.59 -15.82 5.59
CA GLU A 377 -27.27 -14.55 6.26
C GLU A 377 -26.31 -14.73 7.44
N ALA A 378 -26.38 -15.87 8.17
CA ALA A 378 -25.49 -16.14 9.28
C ALA A 378 -24.06 -16.31 8.78
N PHE A 379 -23.86 -17.05 7.68
CA PHE A 379 -22.58 -17.24 7.04
C PHE A 379 -21.99 -15.91 6.51
N LEU A 380 -22.81 -15.07 5.89
CA LEU A 380 -22.43 -13.74 5.42
C LEU A 380 -21.90 -12.88 6.58
N ARG A 381 -22.68 -12.80 7.67
CA ARG A 381 -22.32 -12.01 8.86
C ARG A 381 -21.09 -12.55 9.58
N GLU A 382 -20.97 -13.85 9.76
CA GLU A 382 -19.80 -14.47 10.39
C GLU A 382 -18.53 -14.18 9.61
N THR A 383 -18.56 -14.38 8.29
CA THR A 383 -17.42 -14.13 7.43
C THR A 383 -17.02 -12.65 7.46
N GLY A 384 -17.98 -11.74 7.37
CA GLY A 384 -17.71 -10.30 7.45
C GLY A 384 -17.13 -9.90 8.81
N THR A 385 -17.70 -10.42 9.91
CA THR A 385 -17.19 -10.18 11.27
C THR A 385 -15.75 -10.65 11.42
N ASN A 386 -15.44 -11.83 10.89
CA ASN A 386 -14.08 -12.37 10.89
C ASN A 386 -13.12 -11.47 10.10
N ALA A 387 -13.54 -10.94 8.95
CA ALA A 387 -12.73 -10.01 8.15
C ALA A 387 -12.42 -8.72 8.92
N GLY A 388 -13.43 -8.09 9.52
CA GLY A 388 -13.27 -6.87 10.31
C GLY A 388 -12.43 -7.10 11.57
N TYR A 389 -12.66 -8.20 12.29
CA TYR A 389 -11.88 -8.57 13.47
C TYR A 389 -10.41 -8.82 13.14
N TYR A 390 -10.13 -9.52 12.03
CA TYR A 390 -8.75 -9.71 11.58
C TYR A 390 -8.02 -8.38 11.40
N VAL A 391 -8.66 -7.38 10.78
CA VAL A 391 -8.05 -6.06 10.62
C VAL A 391 -7.83 -5.36 11.96
N THR A 392 -8.84 -5.29 12.79
CA THR A 392 -8.77 -4.54 14.07
C THR A 392 -7.81 -5.18 15.07
N SER A 393 -7.74 -6.51 15.13
CA SER A 393 -6.84 -7.25 16.03
C SER A 393 -5.35 -7.15 15.64
N ASN A 394 -5.04 -6.84 14.37
CA ASN A 394 -3.67 -6.66 13.89
C ASN A 394 -3.22 -5.20 13.82
N ALA A 395 -4.06 -4.24 14.18
CA ALA A 395 -3.73 -2.82 14.23
C ALA A 395 -2.93 -2.45 15.51
N GLY A 396 -2.49 -1.18 15.58
CA GLY A 396 -1.76 -0.61 16.71
C GLY A 396 -0.23 -0.65 16.54
N ALA A 397 0.27 -0.96 15.34
CA ALA A 397 1.71 -0.94 15.05
C ALA A 397 2.29 0.47 15.19
N THR A 398 1.59 1.48 14.69
CA THR A 398 2.03 2.88 14.72
C THR A 398 2.16 3.40 16.15
N GLU A 399 1.20 3.12 17.01
CA GLU A 399 1.26 3.53 18.43
C GLU A 399 2.42 2.87 19.16
N LYS A 400 2.63 1.55 18.94
CA LYS A 400 3.77 0.83 19.54
C LYS A 400 5.11 1.45 19.14
N ILE A 401 5.25 1.86 17.88
CA ILE A 401 6.45 2.55 17.38
C ILE A 401 6.61 3.89 18.09
N MET A 402 5.56 4.71 18.16
CA MET A 402 5.58 6.02 18.79
C MET A 402 5.98 5.98 20.28
N HIS A 403 5.52 4.96 21.00
CA HIS A 403 5.88 4.80 22.44
C HIS A 403 7.34 4.43 22.67
N MET A 404 8.05 3.94 21.66
CA MET A 404 9.45 3.49 21.78
C MET A 404 10.47 4.52 21.29
N ILE A 405 10.01 5.61 20.68
CA ILE A 405 10.87 6.66 20.12
C ILE A 405 10.86 7.86 21.05
N ASN A 406 12.04 8.38 21.34
CA ASN A 406 12.21 9.64 22.07
C ASN A 406 12.36 10.78 21.05
N PHE A 407 11.41 11.69 21.03
CA PHE A 407 11.38 12.89 20.16
C PHE A 407 12.02 14.08 20.86
#